data_182967506c8ce698ba70690a31f94867
#
_entry.id   182967506c8ce698ba70690a31f94867
#
_cell.length_a   1.000
_cell.length_b   1.000
_cell.length_c   1.000
_cell.angle_alpha   90.00
_cell.angle_beta   90.00
_cell.angle_gamma   90.00
#
_symmetry.space_group_name_H-M   'P 1'
#
loop_
_entity.id
_entity.type
_entity.pdbx_description
1 polymer ?
#
loop_
_entity_poly.entity_id
_entity_poly.type
_entity_poly.pdbx_seq_one_letter_code
_entity_poly.pdbx_strand_id
1 'polypeptide(L)'
;MLTPTQVTAENLIALVLHEARLLDAHDHDAWNRLFADDALYWVPLQHDQPDGIDHTSHMYEDKLLRELRIERLKSPRAFSQQPPSRSHHLLQQPSVELMDAAANHFVTRTEFHYSEARGDEMLMLVGTAFHHFRVDDGTLRFTLKRVNLLN
;
A
#
# COMPACT_ATOMS: atom_id res chain seq x y z
N MET A 1 1.40 -12.77 -20.49
CA MET A 1 1.37 -11.34 -20.13
C MET A 1 -0.07 -10.86 -20.06
N LEU A 2 -0.38 -10.15 -19.00
CA LEU A 2 -1.73 -9.62 -18.77
C LEU A 2 -1.96 -8.36 -19.60
N THR A 3 -3.15 -8.24 -20.21
CA THR A 3 -3.60 -7.01 -20.86
C THR A 3 -4.71 -6.35 -20.03
N PRO A 4 -4.96 -5.05 -20.22
CA PRO A 4 -6.01 -4.38 -19.43
C PRO A 4 -7.40 -5.04 -19.52
N THR A 5 -7.76 -5.56 -20.70
CA THR A 5 -9.07 -6.22 -20.91
C THR A 5 -9.16 -7.58 -20.21
N GLN A 6 -8.03 -8.16 -19.81
CA GLN A 6 -7.97 -9.45 -19.12
C GLN A 6 -8.01 -9.32 -17.60
N VAL A 7 -7.93 -8.10 -17.06
CA VAL A 7 -7.95 -7.88 -15.61
C VAL A 7 -9.30 -8.26 -15.05
N THR A 8 -9.30 -9.09 -13.99
CA THR A 8 -10.50 -9.50 -13.29
C THR A 8 -10.52 -8.92 -11.88
N ALA A 9 -11.70 -8.94 -11.25
CA ALA A 9 -11.82 -8.55 -9.84
C ALA A 9 -10.90 -9.40 -8.96
N GLU A 10 -10.80 -10.70 -9.25
CA GLU A 10 -9.94 -11.61 -8.50
C GLU A 10 -8.46 -11.23 -8.61
N ASN A 11 -8.01 -10.75 -9.76
CA ASN A 11 -6.63 -10.26 -9.92
C ASN A 11 -6.35 -9.10 -8.98
N LEU A 12 -7.27 -8.13 -8.90
CA LEU A 12 -7.12 -6.96 -8.05
C LEU A 12 -7.12 -7.35 -6.56
N ILE A 13 -8.09 -8.15 -6.17
CA ILE A 13 -8.24 -8.60 -4.78
C ILE A 13 -7.00 -9.39 -4.35
N ALA A 14 -6.52 -10.31 -5.19
CA ALA A 14 -5.36 -11.13 -4.88
C ALA A 14 -4.12 -10.27 -4.65
N LEU A 15 -3.93 -9.20 -5.44
CA LEU A 15 -2.76 -8.33 -5.29
C LEU A 15 -2.82 -7.53 -3.99
N VAL A 16 -4.00 -7.06 -3.59
CA VAL A 16 -4.17 -6.35 -2.30
C VAL A 16 -3.85 -7.29 -1.13
N LEU A 17 -4.36 -8.51 -1.16
CA LEU A 17 -4.08 -9.49 -0.11
C LEU A 17 -2.60 -9.87 -0.06
N HIS A 18 -1.98 -10.01 -1.22
CA HIS A 18 -0.55 -10.33 -1.32
C HIS A 18 0.31 -9.20 -0.74
N GLU A 19 -0.04 -7.96 -1.03
CA GLU A 19 0.66 -6.79 -0.46
C GLU A 19 0.68 -6.84 1.06
N ALA A 20 -0.46 -7.09 1.68
CA ALA A 20 -0.57 -7.17 3.13
C ALA A 20 0.34 -8.25 3.71
N ARG A 21 0.42 -9.41 3.06
CA ARG A 21 1.29 -10.50 3.49
C ARG A 21 2.77 -10.14 3.40
N LEU A 22 3.16 -9.44 2.33
CA LEU A 22 4.54 -9.00 2.19
C LEU A 22 4.93 -7.99 3.27
N LEU A 23 4.03 -7.06 3.60
CA LEU A 23 4.26 -6.10 4.67
C LEU A 23 4.41 -6.79 6.02
N ASP A 24 3.53 -7.74 6.33
CA ASP A 24 3.59 -8.47 7.60
C ASP A 24 4.79 -9.41 7.69
N ALA A 25 5.31 -9.86 6.56
CA ALA A 25 6.55 -10.65 6.50
C ALA A 25 7.81 -9.77 6.48
N HIS A 26 7.65 -8.44 6.45
CA HIS A 26 8.75 -7.48 6.33
C HIS A 26 9.58 -7.69 5.06
N ASP A 27 8.96 -8.20 4.00
CA ASP A 27 9.58 -8.35 2.69
C ASP A 27 9.40 -7.06 1.89
N HIS A 28 10.14 -6.04 2.29
CA HIS A 28 9.99 -4.68 1.75
C HIS A 28 10.41 -4.56 0.29
N ASP A 29 11.39 -5.34 -0.15
CA ASP A 29 11.82 -5.32 -1.55
C ASP A 29 10.74 -5.89 -2.46
N ALA A 30 10.16 -7.04 -2.11
CA ALA A 30 9.05 -7.62 -2.86
C ALA A 30 7.83 -6.69 -2.85
N TRP A 31 7.56 -6.05 -1.70
CA TRP A 31 6.48 -5.07 -1.58
C TRP A 31 6.68 -3.90 -2.54
N ASN A 32 7.88 -3.32 -2.58
CA ASN A 32 8.16 -2.17 -3.45
C ASN A 32 8.02 -2.51 -4.93
N ARG A 33 8.30 -3.76 -5.32
CA ARG A 33 8.13 -4.21 -6.70
C ARG A 33 6.68 -4.27 -7.16
N LEU A 34 5.71 -4.23 -6.24
CA LEU A 34 4.29 -4.19 -6.60
C LEU A 34 3.88 -2.82 -7.17
N PHE A 35 4.69 -1.79 -6.96
CA PHE A 35 4.39 -0.43 -7.37
C PHE A 35 5.01 -0.12 -8.73
N ALA A 36 4.27 0.62 -9.57
CA ALA A 36 4.80 1.20 -10.79
C ALA A 36 5.87 2.26 -10.45
N ASP A 37 6.72 2.58 -11.42
CA ASP A 37 7.82 3.53 -11.19
C ASP A 37 7.34 4.92 -10.79
N ASP A 38 6.17 5.34 -11.30
CA ASP A 38 5.57 6.64 -11.01
C ASP A 38 4.53 6.59 -9.88
N ALA A 39 4.44 5.48 -9.17
CA ALA A 39 3.44 5.29 -8.14
C ALA A 39 3.70 6.10 -6.89
N LEU A 40 2.61 6.42 -6.18
CA LEU A 40 2.64 7.14 -4.92
C LEU A 40 2.04 6.30 -3.80
N TYR A 41 2.61 6.43 -2.61
CA TYR A 41 2.03 5.94 -1.37
C TYR A 41 1.67 7.17 -0.52
N TRP A 42 0.38 7.35 -0.26
CA TRP A 42 -0.14 8.56 0.34
C TRP A 42 -1.05 8.25 1.53
N VAL A 43 -0.71 8.86 2.68
CA VAL A 43 -1.53 8.81 3.89
C VAL A 43 -1.85 10.24 4.26
N PRO A 44 -2.99 10.80 3.78
CA PRO A 44 -3.35 12.19 4.08
C PRO A 44 -3.75 12.35 5.55
N LEU A 45 -3.63 13.57 6.07
CA LEU A 45 -4.10 13.91 7.41
C LEU A 45 -5.62 13.94 7.48
N GLN A 46 -6.28 14.36 6.41
CA GLN A 46 -7.74 14.46 6.31
C GLN A 46 -8.23 13.66 5.11
N HIS A 47 -9.40 13.03 5.26
CA HIS A 47 -9.95 12.15 4.23
C HIS A 47 -10.31 12.87 2.94
N ASP A 48 -10.63 14.16 3.01
CA ASP A 48 -11.07 14.95 1.87
C ASP A 48 -9.95 15.72 1.16
N GLN A 49 -8.68 15.48 1.53
CA GLN A 49 -7.56 16.12 0.85
C GLN A 49 -7.53 15.74 -0.63
N PRO A 50 -7.55 16.71 -1.54
CA PRO A 50 -7.56 16.41 -2.98
C PRO A 50 -6.21 15.93 -3.50
N ASP A 51 -5.10 16.32 -2.85
CA ASP A 51 -3.75 15.93 -3.25
C ASP A 51 -2.80 15.97 -2.05
N GLY A 52 -1.58 15.46 -2.24
CA GLY A 52 -0.53 15.47 -1.22
C GLY A 52 0.53 16.53 -1.46
N ILE A 53 0.39 17.38 -2.48
CA ILE A 53 1.37 18.39 -2.84
C ILE A 53 1.14 19.68 -2.05
N ASP A 54 -0.11 20.18 -2.07
CA ASP A 54 -0.48 21.44 -1.43
C ASP A 54 -1.02 21.29 -0.01
N HIS A 55 -1.12 20.03 0.48
CA HIS A 55 -1.68 19.71 1.79
C HIS A 55 -0.73 18.83 2.58
N THR A 56 -0.65 19.05 3.89
CA THR A 56 0.17 18.23 4.78
C THR A 56 -0.39 16.82 4.84
N SER A 57 0.52 15.83 4.86
CA SER A 57 0.18 14.41 4.92
C SER A 57 1.01 13.72 5.99
N HIS A 58 0.49 12.60 6.54
CA HIS A 58 1.28 11.70 7.37
C HIS A 58 2.41 11.08 6.56
N MET A 59 2.13 10.75 5.31
CA MET A 59 3.08 10.12 4.42
C MET A 59 2.71 10.45 2.98
N TYR A 60 3.71 10.81 2.18
CA TYR A 60 3.56 11.05 0.76
C TYR A 60 4.87 10.66 0.09
N GLU A 61 4.92 9.42 -0.41
CA GLU A 61 6.16 8.82 -0.90
C GLU A 61 6.09 8.46 -2.38
N ASP A 62 7.05 8.97 -3.15
CA ASP A 62 7.36 8.46 -4.48
C ASP A 62 8.31 7.26 -4.39
N LYS A 63 8.78 6.76 -5.53
CA LYS A 63 9.67 5.60 -5.60
C LYS A 63 10.96 5.84 -4.81
N LEU A 64 11.57 7.00 -4.98
CA LEU A 64 12.84 7.32 -4.29
C LEU A 64 12.66 7.30 -2.77
N LEU A 65 11.60 7.92 -2.27
CA LEU A 65 11.34 7.99 -0.84
C LEU A 65 11.04 6.61 -0.27
N ARG A 66 10.29 5.76 -1.00
CA ARG A 66 10.04 4.37 -0.58
C ARG A 66 11.34 3.59 -0.47
N GLU A 67 12.21 3.70 -1.49
CA GLU A 67 13.49 3.00 -1.50
C GLU A 67 14.40 3.45 -0.36
N LEU A 68 14.46 4.75 -0.08
CA LEU A 68 15.24 5.29 1.03
C LEU A 68 14.74 4.76 2.39
N ARG A 69 13.43 4.69 2.57
CA ARG A 69 12.85 4.16 3.80
C ARG A 69 13.15 2.67 3.96
N ILE A 70 13.05 1.90 2.89
CA ILE A 70 13.37 0.47 2.90
C ILE A 70 14.84 0.26 3.27
N GLU A 71 15.76 1.03 2.69
CA GLU A 71 17.17 0.92 3.03
C GLU A 71 17.44 1.24 4.50
N ARG A 72 16.76 2.22 5.06
CA ARG A 72 16.86 2.53 6.49
C ARG A 72 16.38 1.37 7.36
N LEU A 73 15.28 0.70 6.97
CA LEU A 73 14.73 -0.43 7.71
C LEU A 73 15.68 -1.64 7.70
N LYS A 74 16.50 -1.80 6.67
CA LYS A 74 17.50 -2.86 6.57
C LYS A 74 18.74 -2.58 7.39
N SER A 75 18.99 -1.32 7.77
CA SER A 75 20.20 -0.92 8.47
C SER A 75 20.25 -1.56 9.86
N PRO A 76 21.40 -2.14 10.28
CA PRO A 76 21.57 -2.62 11.65
C PRO A 76 21.43 -1.50 12.71
N ARG A 77 21.54 -0.23 12.29
CA ARG A 77 21.40 0.95 13.14
C ARG A 77 19.97 1.52 13.14
N ALA A 78 19.01 0.81 12.59
CA ALA A 78 17.62 1.23 12.59
C ALA A 78 17.00 1.00 13.98
N PHE A 79 17.24 1.91 14.91
CA PHE A 79 16.75 1.81 16.28
C PHE A 79 15.23 1.66 16.36
N SER A 80 14.51 2.20 15.38
CA SER A 80 13.05 2.07 15.30
C SER A 80 12.58 0.62 15.13
N GLN A 81 13.49 -0.30 14.76
CA GLN A 81 13.19 -1.72 14.59
C GLN A 81 13.81 -2.61 15.66
N GLN A 82 14.23 -2.02 16.79
CA GLN A 82 14.82 -2.79 17.89
C GLN A 82 14.08 -2.53 19.21
N PRO A 83 13.38 -3.55 19.77
CA PRO A 83 13.25 -4.90 19.23
C PRO A 83 12.41 -4.93 17.95
N PRO A 84 12.57 -5.95 17.08
CA PRO A 84 11.78 -6.04 15.86
C PRO A 84 10.30 -6.05 16.17
N SER A 85 9.53 -5.34 15.36
CA SER A 85 8.08 -5.36 15.46
C SER A 85 7.51 -6.57 14.73
N ARG A 86 6.32 -6.98 15.19
CA ARG A 86 5.49 -7.97 14.50
C ARG A 86 4.15 -7.33 14.20
N SER A 87 3.62 -7.58 13.03
CA SER A 87 2.39 -6.94 12.62
C SER A 87 1.41 -7.90 11.95
N HIS A 88 0.15 -7.51 12.01
CA HIS A 88 -0.93 -8.17 11.28
C HIS A 88 -1.78 -7.13 10.59
N HIS A 89 -2.07 -7.38 9.32
CA HIS A 89 -3.13 -6.69 8.61
C HIS A 89 -4.36 -7.57 8.60
N LEU A 90 -5.45 -7.14 9.18
CA LEU A 90 -6.75 -7.78 9.05
C LEU A 90 -7.56 -6.98 8.04
N LEU A 91 -7.78 -7.58 6.88
CA LEU A 91 -8.47 -6.91 5.78
C LEU A 91 -9.89 -7.44 5.64
N GLN A 92 -10.84 -6.53 5.46
CA GLN A 92 -12.11 -6.89 4.86
C GLN A 92 -11.85 -7.29 3.41
N GLN A 93 -12.71 -8.10 2.82
CA GLN A 93 -12.55 -8.42 1.40
C GLN A 93 -12.57 -7.13 0.59
N PRO A 94 -11.53 -6.85 -0.23
CA PRO A 94 -11.51 -5.67 -1.08
C PRO A 94 -12.72 -5.62 -2.01
N SER A 95 -13.30 -4.44 -2.16
CA SER A 95 -14.35 -4.18 -3.14
C SER A 95 -13.79 -3.43 -4.33
N VAL A 96 -14.28 -3.77 -5.52
CA VAL A 96 -13.84 -3.11 -6.76
C VAL A 96 -14.68 -1.86 -6.96
N GLU A 97 -14.02 -0.71 -7.05
CA GLU A 97 -14.67 0.59 -7.24
C GLU A 97 -14.64 1.03 -8.70
N LEU A 98 -13.63 0.60 -9.47
CA LEU A 98 -13.47 0.98 -10.86
C LEU A 98 -12.83 -0.15 -11.65
N MET A 99 -13.39 -0.47 -12.80
CA MET A 99 -12.84 -1.41 -13.79
C MET A 99 -12.87 -0.71 -15.15
N ASP A 100 -11.87 0.09 -15.45
CA ASP A 100 -11.79 0.84 -16.70
C ASP A 100 -10.63 0.32 -17.55
N ALA A 101 -10.88 -0.72 -18.33
CA ALA A 101 -9.85 -1.32 -19.18
C ALA A 101 -9.38 -0.37 -20.27
N ALA A 102 -10.27 0.47 -20.80
CA ALA A 102 -9.92 1.41 -21.87
C ALA A 102 -8.94 2.46 -21.38
N ALA A 103 -9.08 2.92 -20.14
CA ALA A 103 -8.15 3.86 -19.51
C ALA A 103 -6.99 3.15 -18.79
N ASN A 104 -6.97 1.82 -18.78
CA ASN A 104 -6.00 1.03 -18.02
C ASN A 104 -5.94 1.51 -16.56
N HIS A 105 -7.11 1.64 -15.93
CA HIS A 105 -7.24 2.17 -14.59
C HIS A 105 -8.25 1.36 -13.79
N PHE A 106 -7.82 0.84 -12.66
CA PHE A 106 -8.61 -0.01 -11.79
C PHE A 106 -8.46 0.49 -10.36
N VAL A 107 -9.51 0.41 -9.56
CA VAL A 107 -9.46 0.88 -8.17
C VAL A 107 -10.18 -0.13 -7.28
N THR A 108 -9.58 -0.42 -6.12
CA THR A 108 -10.21 -1.17 -5.05
C THR A 108 -10.28 -0.34 -3.78
N ARG A 109 -11.24 -0.69 -2.92
CA ARG A 109 -11.41 -0.12 -1.59
C ARG A 109 -11.37 -1.26 -0.58
N THR A 110 -10.57 -1.11 0.48
CA THR A 110 -10.40 -2.13 1.51
C THR A 110 -10.40 -1.49 2.88
N GLU A 111 -11.35 -1.87 3.73
CA GLU A 111 -11.30 -1.49 5.13
C GLU A 111 -10.38 -2.45 5.87
N PHE A 112 -9.58 -1.93 6.80
CA PHE A 112 -8.57 -2.75 7.46
C PHE A 112 -8.33 -2.33 8.90
N HIS A 113 -7.84 -3.31 9.68
CA HIS A 113 -7.20 -3.07 10.96
C HIS A 113 -5.75 -3.51 10.84
N TYR A 114 -4.85 -2.69 11.32
CA TYR A 114 -3.43 -2.98 11.39
C TYR A 114 -3.02 -2.98 12.84
N SER A 115 -2.39 -4.07 13.29
CA SER A 115 -1.87 -4.20 14.65
C SER A 115 -0.38 -4.42 14.60
N GLU A 116 0.37 -3.73 15.43
CA GLU A 116 1.80 -3.86 15.54
C GLU A 116 2.17 -4.04 17.00
N ALA A 117 2.95 -5.08 17.28
CA ALA A 117 3.51 -5.35 18.60
C ALA A 117 5.01 -5.14 18.57
N ARG A 118 5.52 -4.35 19.50
CA ARG A 118 6.96 -4.16 19.70
C ARG A 118 7.24 -4.21 21.20
N GLY A 119 7.94 -5.27 21.65
CA GLY A 119 8.12 -5.48 23.08
C GLY A 119 6.77 -5.57 23.77
N ASP A 120 6.56 -4.72 24.78
CA ASP A 120 5.31 -4.67 25.55
C ASP A 120 4.30 -3.69 24.97
N GLU A 121 4.63 -3.02 23.86
CA GLU A 121 3.76 -2.00 23.27
C GLU A 121 2.94 -2.57 22.14
N MET A 122 1.69 -2.11 22.04
CA MET A 122 0.77 -2.42 20.94
C MET A 122 0.29 -1.13 20.32
N LEU A 123 0.37 -1.06 18.98
CA LEU A 123 -0.22 0.00 18.19
C LEU A 123 -1.32 -0.60 17.33
N MET A 124 -2.44 0.07 17.23
CA MET A 124 -3.50 -0.31 16.30
C MET A 124 -3.89 0.89 15.45
N LEU A 125 -3.89 0.71 14.13
CA LEU A 125 -4.37 1.68 13.18
C LEU A 125 -5.56 1.09 12.45
N VAL A 126 -6.59 1.90 12.24
CA VAL A 126 -7.82 1.50 11.57
C VAL A 126 -8.08 2.48 10.43
N GLY A 127 -8.42 1.97 9.27
CA GLY A 127 -8.64 2.86 8.14
C GLY A 127 -9.20 2.18 6.91
N THR A 128 -9.16 2.92 5.81
CA THR A 128 -9.59 2.46 4.49
C THR A 128 -8.43 2.68 3.53
N ALA A 129 -8.06 1.64 2.79
CA ALA A 129 -7.04 1.70 1.76
C ALA A 129 -7.69 1.71 0.38
N PHE A 130 -7.32 2.68 -0.42
CA PHE A 130 -7.67 2.73 -1.85
C PHE A 130 -6.42 2.38 -2.64
N HIS A 131 -6.50 1.33 -3.45
CA HIS A 131 -5.43 0.95 -4.36
C HIS A 131 -5.87 1.27 -5.79
N HIS A 132 -5.03 2.00 -6.50
CA HIS A 132 -5.18 2.23 -7.92
C HIS A 132 -4.19 1.35 -8.64
N PHE A 133 -4.61 0.76 -9.76
CA PHE A 133 -3.83 -0.23 -10.50
C PHE A 133 -3.75 0.14 -11.96
N ARG A 134 -2.69 -0.34 -12.58
CA ARG A 134 -2.48 -0.29 -14.02
C ARG A 134 -1.77 -1.57 -14.46
N VAL A 135 -2.04 -2.03 -15.67
CA VAL A 135 -1.19 -3.06 -16.29
C VAL A 135 0.00 -2.36 -16.93
N ASP A 136 1.19 -2.76 -16.53
CA ASP A 136 2.46 -2.15 -16.91
C ASP A 136 3.35 -3.27 -17.45
N ASP A 137 3.63 -3.26 -18.76
CA ASP A 137 4.39 -4.34 -19.42
C ASP A 137 3.88 -5.74 -19.08
N GLY A 138 2.56 -5.92 -19.14
CA GLY A 138 1.93 -7.21 -18.90
C GLY A 138 1.82 -7.59 -17.42
N THR A 139 2.16 -6.70 -16.50
CA THR A 139 2.11 -6.94 -15.06
C THR A 139 1.20 -5.93 -14.40
N LEU A 140 0.29 -6.41 -13.55
CA LEU A 140 -0.58 -5.54 -12.76
C LEU A 140 0.24 -4.93 -11.62
N ARG A 141 0.24 -3.59 -11.53
CA ARG A 141 0.98 -2.84 -10.51
C ARG A 141 0.13 -1.77 -9.89
N PHE A 142 0.47 -1.39 -8.66
CA PHE A 142 -0.14 -0.22 -8.02
C PHE A 142 0.41 1.06 -8.65
N THR A 143 -0.48 2.02 -8.90
CA THR A 143 -0.11 3.39 -9.30
C THR A 143 -0.31 4.38 -8.16
N LEU A 144 -1.20 4.05 -7.21
CA LEU A 144 -1.44 4.84 -6.02
C LEU A 144 -1.93 3.91 -4.92
N LYS A 145 -1.36 4.05 -3.74
CA LYS A 145 -1.95 3.50 -2.51
C LYS A 145 -2.27 4.68 -1.60
N ARG A 146 -3.55 4.94 -1.41
CA ARG A 146 -4.03 5.98 -0.49
C ARG A 146 -4.65 5.31 0.72
N VAL A 147 -4.17 5.70 1.90
CA VAL A 147 -4.71 5.17 3.16
C VAL A 147 -5.33 6.32 3.95
N ASN A 148 -6.62 6.21 4.20
CA ASN A 148 -7.35 7.14 5.04
C ASN A 148 -7.49 6.51 6.42
N LEU A 149 -6.78 7.05 7.41
CA LEU A 149 -6.84 6.56 8.78
C LEU A 149 -8.05 7.14 9.51
N LEU A 150 -8.71 6.29 10.28
CA LEU A 150 -9.84 6.68 11.12
C LEU A 150 -9.36 7.36 12.40
N ASN A 151 -8.21 6.92 12.91
CA ASN A 151 -7.66 7.40 14.20
C ASN A 151 -6.38 8.25 14.06
#